data_3f8d64a6e2dd9bf1402b851cb381d700
#
_entry.id   3f8d64a6e2dd9bf1402b851cb381d700
#
_cell.length_a   1.000
_cell.length_b   1.000
_cell.length_c   1.000
_cell.angle_alpha   90.00
_cell.angle_beta   90.00
_cell.angle_gamma   90.00
#
_symmetry.space_group_name_H-M   'P 1'
#
loop_
_entity.id
_entity.type
_entity.pdbx_description
1 polymer ?
#
loop_
_entity_poly.entity_id
_entity_poly.type
_entity_poly.pdbx_seq_one_letter_code
_entity_poly.pdbx_strand_id
1 'polypeptide(L)'
;MATTFIDYTGDGNATKSFSFPSIQESDVKVEVDGVIKTSGSHYNITSYTTTGGGNVVFTSGNIPASPAAIRIFRDTDVDSAKATYTAGSSVKAADLNANHEQLLFAAQEEQNQTIQTRNIKDGAVTSAKIADSNVTTAKIADNAVTSDKFADNTVTMAKLAGGTLPTDITVASANIVDLTVATADIAADAVTGAKIADDSINSEHYVDGSI
;
A
#
# COMPACT_ATOMS: atom_id res chain seq x y z
N MET A 1 26.82 -3.59 4.39
CA MET A 1 25.82 -3.09 5.35
C MET A 1 25.57 -4.21 6.36
N ALA A 2 25.51 -3.91 7.64
CA ALA A 2 25.26 -4.98 8.65
C ALA A 2 23.84 -5.50 8.51
N THR A 3 23.65 -6.82 8.58
CA THR A 3 22.33 -7.45 8.55
C THR A 3 21.63 -7.20 9.90
N THR A 4 20.41 -6.66 9.85
CA THR A 4 19.58 -6.39 11.05
C THR A 4 18.26 -7.15 11.04
N PHE A 5 17.95 -7.82 9.92
CA PHE A 5 16.77 -8.67 9.75
C PHE A 5 17.01 -9.78 8.75
N ILE A 6 16.16 -10.80 8.79
CA ILE A 6 16.06 -11.87 7.80
C ILE A 6 14.60 -12.13 7.50
N ASP A 7 14.27 -12.24 6.21
CA ASP A 7 12.92 -12.52 5.74
C ASP A 7 12.79 -13.98 5.29
N TYR A 8 11.65 -14.60 5.61
CA TYR A 8 11.26 -15.92 5.20
C TYR A 8 9.82 -15.93 4.66
N THR A 9 9.53 -16.92 3.85
CA THR A 9 8.15 -17.29 3.54
C THR A 9 7.75 -18.48 4.42
N GLY A 10 6.53 -18.47 4.93
CA GLY A 10 5.96 -19.60 5.65
C GLY A 10 5.98 -20.87 4.78
N ASP A 11 6.40 -21.97 5.35
CA ASP A 11 6.51 -23.29 4.68
C ASP A 11 6.02 -24.43 5.58
N GLY A 12 5.38 -24.08 6.71
CA GLY A 12 4.96 -25.04 7.73
C GLY A 12 6.09 -25.58 8.61
N ASN A 13 7.34 -25.11 8.43
CA ASN A 13 8.45 -25.46 9.33
C ASN A 13 8.45 -24.53 10.53
N ALA A 14 8.42 -25.12 11.73
CA ALA A 14 8.41 -24.38 12.97
C ALA A 14 9.69 -23.59 13.24
N THR A 15 10.83 -23.95 12.67
CA THR A 15 12.13 -23.36 12.99
C THR A 15 12.65 -22.49 11.86
N LYS A 16 13.05 -21.25 12.20
CA LYS A 16 13.71 -20.30 11.30
C LYS A 16 14.97 -19.76 11.97
N SER A 17 16.10 -19.79 11.29
CA SER A 17 17.37 -19.32 11.84
C SER A 17 17.60 -17.84 11.56
N PHE A 18 18.36 -17.17 12.41
CA PHE A 18 18.87 -15.82 12.17
C PHE A 18 20.35 -15.72 12.58
N SER A 19 21.10 -14.85 11.91
CA SER A 19 22.55 -14.75 12.07
C SER A 19 23.05 -13.34 12.39
N PHE A 20 22.15 -12.38 12.62
CA PHE A 20 22.57 -11.04 13.02
C PHE A 20 22.87 -10.98 14.54
N PRO A 21 23.86 -10.15 14.95
CA PRO A 21 24.15 -9.94 16.36
C PRO A 21 23.06 -9.09 17.03
N SER A 22 22.84 -9.29 18.34
CA SER A 22 21.98 -8.46 19.17
C SER A 22 22.53 -8.40 20.60
N ILE A 23 22.23 -7.36 21.34
CA ILE A 23 22.75 -7.17 22.69
C ILE A 23 22.16 -8.19 23.65
N GLN A 24 20.88 -8.49 23.47
CA GLN A 24 20.13 -9.45 24.30
C GLN A 24 19.06 -10.15 23.46
N GLU A 25 18.60 -11.29 23.94
CA GLU A 25 17.59 -12.10 23.26
C GLU A 25 16.28 -11.34 23.03
N SER A 26 15.88 -10.52 24.00
CA SER A 26 14.64 -9.72 23.92
C SER A 26 14.64 -8.65 22.82
N ASP A 27 15.81 -8.30 22.28
CA ASP A 27 15.92 -7.38 21.14
C ASP A 27 15.55 -8.07 19.82
N VAL A 28 15.45 -9.40 19.80
CA VAL A 28 15.04 -10.15 18.62
C VAL A 28 13.51 -10.22 18.57
N LYS A 29 12.94 -9.64 17.53
CA LYS A 29 11.50 -9.61 17.28
C LYS A 29 11.12 -10.44 16.07
N VAL A 30 9.89 -10.93 16.06
CA VAL A 30 9.31 -11.68 14.96
C VAL A 30 8.02 -11.05 14.50
N GLU A 31 7.91 -10.85 13.22
CA GLU A 31 6.70 -10.36 12.55
C GLU A 31 6.20 -11.42 11.57
N VAL A 32 4.89 -11.62 11.52
CA VAL A 32 4.23 -12.49 10.52
C VAL A 32 3.09 -11.70 9.90
N ASP A 33 3.14 -11.53 8.58
CA ASP A 33 2.16 -10.76 7.79
C ASP A 33 1.96 -9.33 8.32
N GLY A 34 3.04 -8.64 8.69
CA GLY A 34 3.02 -7.28 9.23
C GLY A 34 2.61 -7.18 10.71
N VAL A 35 2.37 -8.29 11.40
CA VAL A 35 1.96 -8.33 12.80
C VAL A 35 3.08 -8.85 13.68
N ILE A 36 3.54 -8.03 14.65
CA ILE A 36 4.57 -8.44 15.63
C ILE A 36 4.00 -9.54 16.54
N LYS A 37 4.74 -10.62 16.69
CA LYS A 37 4.39 -11.77 17.52
C LYS A 37 5.06 -11.68 18.89
N THR A 38 4.43 -12.25 19.89
CA THR A 38 4.90 -12.22 21.28
C THR A 38 5.78 -13.43 21.57
N SER A 39 7.01 -13.19 22.04
CA SER A 39 7.90 -14.24 22.55
C SER A 39 7.28 -14.96 23.73
N GLY A 40 7.52 -16.24 23.86
CA GLY A 40 6.95 -17.13 24.88
C GLY A 40 5.54 -17.65 24.55
N SER A 41 4.73 -16.88 23.79
CA SER A 41 3.37 -17.27 23.41
C SER A 41 3.30 -17.80 21.98
N HIS A 42 3.89 -17.08 21.02
CA HIS A 42 3.82 -17.41 19.60
C HIS A 42 5.10 -18.10 19.09
N TYR A 43 6.22 -17.80 19.71
CA TYR A 43 7.52 -18.39 19.39
C TYR A 43 8.44 -18.36 20.62
N ASN A 44 9.50 -19.17 20.56
CA ASN A 44 10.63 -19.10 21.50
C ASN A 44 11.91 -18.93 20.69
N ILE A 45 12.94 -18.37 21.32
CA ILE A 45 14.29 -18.31 20.76
C ILE A 45 15.12 -19.41 21.39
N THR A 46 15.91 -20.10 20.58
CA THR A 46 16.79 -21.20 21.01
C THR A 46 18.17 -21.04 20.42
N SER A 47 19.18 -21.61 21.05
CA SER A 47 20.57 -21.54 20.59
C SER A 47 21.06 -20.09 20.37
N TYR A 48 20.54 -19.15 21.16
CA TYR A 48 20.88 -17.74 21.04
C TYR A 48 22.29 -17.44 21.46
N THR A 49 22.97 -16.61 20.67
CA THR A 49 24.25 -15.98 21.03
C THR A 49 24.21 -14.50 20.62
N THR A 50 24.84 -13.64 21.41
CA THR A 50 24.86 -12.19 21.14
C THR A 50 25.55 -11.82 19.81
N THR A 51 26.45 -12.66 19.33
CA THR A 51 27.26 -12.39 18.12
C THR A 51 26.84 -13.20 16.90
N GLY A 52 26.22 -14.37 17.08
CA GLY A 52 25.91 -15.32 16.01
C GLY A 52 24.43 -15.55 15.71
N GLY A 53 23.56 -14.88 16.45
CA GLY A 53 22.12 -15.07 16.30
C GLY A 53 21.59 -16.32 17.00
N GLY A 54 20.62 -17.01 16.37
CA GLY A 54 19.94 -18.18 16.97
C GLY A 54 18.84 -18.73 16.08
N ASN A 55 17.88 -19.41 16.68
CA ASN A 55 16.71 -19.95 16.00
C ASN A 55 15.43 -19.44 16.66
N VAL A 56 14.49 -18.98 15.87
CA VAL A 56 13.09 -18.77 16.24
C VAL A 56 12.36 -20.09 16.03
N VAL A 57 11.72 -20.59 17.08
CA VAL A 57 10.90 -21.81 17.05
C VAL A 57 9.46 -21.44 17.36
N PHE A 58 8.58 -21.48 16.36
CA PHE A 58 7.16 -21.20 16.53
C PHE A 58 6.48 -22.26 17.38
N THR A 59 5.60 -21.84 18.27
CA THR A 59 4.81 -22.74 19.12
C THR A 59 3.73 -23.45 18.28
N SER A 60 3.24 -24.59 18.76
CA SER A 60 2.16 -25.34 18.13
C SER A 60 0.92 -24.42 17.92
N GLY A 61 0.38 -24.45 16.72
CA GLY A 61 -0.75 -23.58 16.32
C GLY A 61 -0.34 -22.18 15.81
N ASN A 62 0.93 -21.79 15.95
CA ASN A 62 1.44 -20.49 15.45
C ASN A 62 2.46 -20.64 14.30
N ILE A 63 2.65 -21.85 13.78
CA ILE A 63 3.59 -22.12 12.70
C ILE A 63 3.06 -21.50 11.40
N PRO A 64 3.79 -20.54 10.79
CA PRO A 64 3.29 -19.88 9.58
C PRO A 64 3.32 -20.81 8.37
N ALA A 65 2.17 -20.96 7.72
CA ALA A 65 2.05 -21.70 6.46
C ALA A 65 2.26 -20.76 5.25
N SER A 66 2.54 -21.33 4.08
CA SER A 66 2.61 -20.57 2.83
C SER A 66 1.25 -19.92 2.50
N PRO A 67 1.23 -18.65 2.05
CA PRO A 67 2.36 -17.80 1.67
C PRO A 67 2.76 -16.75 2.73
N ALA A 68 2.52 -16.99 4.03
CA ALA A 68 2.77 -16.01 5.08
C ALA A 68 4.19 -15.41 5.00
N ALA A 69 4.31 -14.09 5.11
CA ALA A 69 5.59 -13.39 5.17
C ALA A 69 6.08 -13.35 6.63
N ILE A 70 7.31 -13.82 6.86
CA ILE A 70 7.94 -13.84 8.17
C ILE A 70 9.17 -12.94 8.14
N ARG A 71 9.27 -12.01 9.09
CA ARG A 71 10.49 -11.22 9.33
C ARG A 71 10.99 -11.46 10.74
N ILE A 72 12.26 -11.84 10.86
CA ILE A 72 13.00 -11.87 12.13
C ILE A 72 13.93 -10.68 12.10
N PHE A 73 13.85 -9.79 13.08
CA PHE A 73 14.60 -8.54 13.07
C PHE A 73 15.08 -8.16 14.46
N ARG A 74 16.11 -7.33 14.51
CA ARG A 74 16.61 -6.72 15.73
C ARG A 74 15.89 -5.39 15.96
N ASP A 75 15.47 -5.17 17.20
CA ASP A 75 14.87 -3.96 17.72
C ASP A 75 15.58 -3.65 19.05
N THR A 76 16.69 -2.93 18.94
CA THR A 76 17.55 -2.62 20.08
C THR A 76 16.86 -1.67 21.03
N ASP A 77 16.70 -2.07 22.29
CA ASP A 77 16.15 -1.22 23.34
C ASP A 77 17.10 -0.03 23.60
N VAL A 78 16.61 1.19 23.37
CA VAL A 78 17.31 2.46 23.60
C VAL A 78 16.64 3.34 24.65
N ASP A 79 15.64 2.83 25.38
CA ASP A 79 14.92 3.57 26.41
C ASP A 79 15.84 3.91 27.60
N SER A 80 16.90 3.13 27.78
CA SER A 80 17.92 3.40 28.78
C SER A 80 19.32 3.03 28.29
N ALA A 81 20.32 3.80 28.70
CA ALA A 81 21.72 3.47 28.41
C ALA A 81 22.13 2.16 29.11
N LYS A 82 22.97 1.35 28.47
CA LYS A 82 23.50 0.11 29.05
C LYS A 82 24.36 0.37 30.27
N ALA A 83 25.03 1.50 30.34
CA ALA A 83 25.78 1.94 31.51
C ALA A 83 25.54 3.43 31.76
N THR A 84 25.35 3.77 33.05
CA THR A 84 25.20 5.15 33.55
C THR A 84 26.38 5.52 34.40
N TYR A 85 26.84 6.76 34.32
CA TYR A 85 27.97 7.27 35.03
C TYR A 85 27.49 8.28 36.09
N THR A 86 27.98 8.14 37.32
CA THR A 86 27.73 9.11 38.38
C THR A 86 28.99 9.93 38.65
N ALA A 87 28.84 11.15 39.19
CA ALA A 87 29.97 12.00 39.53
C ALA A 87 30.92 11.28 40.49
N GLY A 88 32.22 11.27 40.16
CA GLY A 88 33.25 10.59 40.97
C GLY A 88 33.42 9.09 40.72
N SER A 89 32.59 8.46 39.86
CA SER A 89 32.80 7.07 39.45
C SER A 89 33.93 6.95 38.41
N SER A 90 34.63 5.80 38.45
CA SER A 90 35.57 5.47 37.37
C SER A 90 34.82 5.01 36.11
N VAL A 91 35.23 5.49 34.94
CA VAL A 91 34.70 5.08 33.66
C VAL A 91 35.45 3.83 33.18
N LYS A 92 34.75 2.71 32.96
CA LYS A 92 35.32 1.49 32.41
C LYS A 92 35.17 1.43 30.90
N ALA A 93 36.19 0.93 30.20
CA ALA A 93 36.12 0.73 28.76
C ALA A 93 34.95 -0.18 28.34
N ALA A 94 34.61 -1.19 29.13
CA ALA A 94 33.48 -2.08 28.88
C ALA A 94 32.14 -1.32 28.87
N ASP A 95 31.94 -0.40 29.81
CA ASP A 95 30.72 0.40 29.92
C ASP A 95 30.57 1.36 28.72
N LEU A 96 31.68 1.99 28.28
CA LEU A 96 31.69 2.83 27.09
C LEU A 96 31.36 2.01 25.84
N ASN A 97 32.01 0.84 25.69
CA ASN A 97 31.77 -0.03 24.54
C ASN A 97 30.32 -0.51 24.49
N ALA A 98 29.72 -0.88 25.63
CA ALA A 98 28.33 -1.30 25.68
C ALA A 98 27.35 -0.19 25.24
N ASN A 99 27.59 1.06 25.65
CA ASN A 99 26.78 2.20 25.20
C ASN A 99 27.01 2.50 23.69
N HIS A 100 28.25 2.40 23.21
CA HIS A 100 28.53 2.57 21.77
C HIS A 100 27.90 1.46 20.93
N GLU A 101 27.94 0.21 21.38
CA GLU A 101 27.32 -0.92 20.69
C GLU A 101 25.80 -0.77 20.59
N GLN A 102 25.15 -0.31 21.68
CA GLN A 102 23.71 -0.01 21.69
C GLN A 102 23.36 1.05 20.63
N LEU A 103 24.09 2.17 20.61
CA LEU A 103 23.86 3.23 19.63
C LEU A 103 24.17 2.77 18.20
N LEU A 104 25.25 2.00 18.01
CA LEU A 104 25.62 1.47 16.70
C LEU A 104 24.54 0.53 16.15
N PHE A 105 23.99 -0.34 17.00
CA PHE A 105 22.94 -1.26 16.60
C PHE A 105 21.66 -0.54 16.22
N ALA A 106 21.21 0.43 17.03
CA ALA A 106 20.08 1.27 16.73
C ALA A 106 20.27 2.05 15.41
N ALA A 107 21.46 2.63 15.16
CA ALA A 107 21.75 3.33 13.90
C ALA A 107 21.75 2.38 12.68
N GLN A 108 22.21 1.14 12.82
CA GLN A 108 22.12 0.13 11.76
C GLN A 108 20.68 -0.26 11.44
N GLU A 109 19.83 -0.33 12.46
CA GLU A 109 18.39 -0.61 12.29
C GLU A 109 17.70 0.51 11.51
N GLU A 110 17.98 1.76 11.84
CA GLU A 110 17.50 2.92 11.08
C GLU A 110 17.95 2.90 9.60
N GLN A 111 19.19 2.54 9.32
CA GLN A 111 19.70 2.43 7.94
C GLN A 111 19.02 1.29 7.14
N ASN A 112 18.64 0.22 7.84
CA ASN A 112 18.00 -0.96 7.24
C ASN A 112 16.47 -0.92 7.32
N GLN A 113 15.91 0.19 7.82
CA GLN A 113 14.47 0.31 8.04
C GLN A 113 13.71 0.17 6.71
N THR A 114 12.84 -0.83 6.65
CA THR A 114 11.82 -0.92 5.62
C THR A 114 10.61 -0.11 6.06
N ILE A 115 10.24 0.92 5.30
CA ILE A 115 9.05 1.69 5.60
C ILE A 115 7.82 0.81 5.34
N GLN A 116 7.17 0.41 6.39
CA GLN A 116 5.91 -0.35 6.34
C GLN A 116 4.72 0.58 6.51
N THR A 117 3.52 0.12 6.15
CA THR A 117 2.29 0.93 6.27
C THR A 117 2.10 1.50 7.67
N ARG A 118 2.42 0.72 8.72
CA ARG A 118 2.34 1.18 10.13
C ARG A 118 3.30 2.34 10.47
N ASN A 119 4.38 2.51 9.71
CA ASN A 119 5.35 3.60 9.93
C ASN A 119 4.91 4.91 9.27
N ILE A 120 3.85 4.88 8.47
CA ILE A 120 3.30 6.04 7.78
C ILE A 120 2.04 6.47 8.53
N LYS A 121 2.12 7.60 9.25
CA LYS A 121 0.96 8.17 9.93
C LYS A 121 -0.11 8.56 8.90
N ASP A 122 -1.37 8.39 9.25
CA ASP A 122 -2.50 8.82 8.41
C ASP A 122 -2.35 10.29 8.00
N GLY A 123 -2.53 10.55 6.71
CA GLY A 123 -2.35 11.88 6.13
C GLY A 123 -0.90 12.35 5.98
N ALA A 124 0.10 11.53 6.36
CA ALA A 124 1.51 11.90 6.23
C ALA A 124 1.98 11.99 4.77
N VAL A 125 1.37 11.22 3.86
CA VAL A 125 1.63 11.30 2.42
C VAL A 125 0.61 12.27 1.80
N THR A 126 1.03 13.49 1.57
CA THR A 126 0.23 14.53 0.89
C THR A 126 0.55 14.57 -0.60
N SER A 127 -0.29 15.22 -1.40
CA SER A 127 -0.04 15.42 -2.84
C SER A 127 1.31 16.06 -3.13
N ALA A 128 1.77 16.99 -2.28
CA ALA A 128 3.09 17.62 -2.42
C ALA A 128 4.28 16.67 -2.23
N LYS A 129 4.05 15.49 -1.62
CA LYS A 129 5.08 14.45 -1.44
C LYS A 129 5.09 13.41 -2.55
N ILE A 130 4.13 13.47 -3.45
CA ILE A 130 4.06 12.62 -4.63
C ILE A 130 4.44 13.49 -5.82
N ALA A 131 5.62 13.29 -6.37
CA ALA A 131 6.03 14.02 -7.57
C ALA A 131 5.16 13.63 -8.77
N ASP A 132 5.03 14.56 -9.72
CA ASP A 132 4.25 14.37 -10.93
C ASP A 132 4.66 13.08 -11.65
N SER A 133 3.68 12.36 -12.18
CA SER A 133 3.85 11.09 -12.90
C SER A 133 4.39 9.90 -12.08
N ASN A 134 4.60 10.04 -10.78
CA ASN A 134 5.08 8.95 -9.92
C ASN A 134 4.01 7.87 -9.64
N VAL A 135 2.73 8.21 -9.76
CA VAL A 135 1.63 7.23 -9.69
C VAL A 135 1.32 6.76 -11.10
N THR A 136 1.90 5.65 -11.48
CA THR A 136 1.67 5.00 -12.80
C THR A 136 0.52 3.99 -12.72
N THR A 137 0.02 3.55 -13.88
CA THR A 137 -1.04 2.53 -13.96
C THR A 137 -0.71 1.25 -13.17
N ALA A 138 0.55 0.81 -13.23
CA ALA A 138 1.01 -0.38 -12.51
C ALA A 138 0.97 -0.24 -10.96
N LYS A 139 0.84 0.98 -10.45
CA LYS A 139 0.74 1.27 -9.01
C LYS A 139 -0.70 1.42 -8.52
N ILE A 140 -1.65 1.37 -9.43
CA ILE A 140 -3.08 1.39 -9.14
C ILE A 140 -3.59 -0.02 -9.45
N ALA A 141 -3.98 -0.76 -8.42
CA ALA A 141 -4.55 -2.09 -8.60
C ALA A 141 -5.88 -2.00 -9.36
N ASP A 142 -6.23 -3.06 -10.08
CA ASP A 142 -7.51 -3.16 -10.77
C ASP A 142 -8.65 -2.92 -9.76
N ASN A 143 -9.64 -2.12 -10.19
CA ASN A 143 -10.79 -1.72 -9.36
C ASN A 143 -10.46 -0.92 -8.08
N ALA A 144 -9.22 -0.45 -7.90
CA ALA A 144 -8.85 0.38 -6.74
C ALA A 144 -9.48 1.78 -6.77
N VAL A 145 -9.83 2.29 -7.95
CA VAL A 145 -10.52 3.56 -8.15
C VAL A 145 -11.99 3.27 -8.42
N THR A 146 -12.82 3.40 -7.41
CA THR A 146 -14.28 3.20 -7.47
C THR A 146 -15.00 4.55 -7.62
N SER A 147 -16.32 4.54 -7.89
CA SER A 147 -17.15 5.75 -7.97
C SER A 147 -17.01 6.66 -6.74
N ASP A 148 -16.91 6.06 -5.54
CA ASP A 148 -16.77 6.81 -4.27
C ASP A 148 -15.46 7.60 -4.16
N LYS A 149 -14.48 7.33 -5.05
CA LYS A 149 -13.21 8.07 -5.11
C LYS A 149 -13.30 9.34 -5.96
N PHE A 150 -14.40 9.52 -6.67
CA PHE A 150 -14.68 10.72 -7.43
C PHE A 150 -15.71 11.56 -6.68
N ALA A 151 -15.38 12.80 -6.35
CA ALA A 151 -16.40 13.72 -5.89
C ALA A 151 -17.33 14.09 -7.07
N ASP A 152 -18.57 14.44 -6.77
CA ASP A 152 -19.54 14.85 -7.78
C ASP A 152 -18.97 15.94 -8.70
N ASN A 153 -19.23 15.83 -9.99
CA ASN A 153 -18.78 16.77 -11.03
C ASN A 153 -17.26 16.91 -11.22
N THR A 154 -16.43 16.01 -10.64
CA THR A 154 -14.96 16.06 -10.82
C THR A 154 -14.50 15.57 -12.18
N VAL A 155 -15.25 14.66 -12.84
CA VAL A 155 -15.00 14.22 -14.20
C VAL A 155 -15.79 15.11 -15.16
N THR A 156 -15.14 16.13 -15.70
CA THR A 156 -15.72 17.06 -16.67
C THR A 156 -15.44 16.61 -18.10
N MET A 157 -16.18 17.13 -19.07
CA MET A 157 -15.96 16.86 -20.50
C MET A 157 -14.51 17.13 -20.96
N ALA A 158 -13.86 18.14 -20.38
CA ALA A 158 -12.45 18.45 -20.68
C ALA A 158 -11.48 17.35 -20.20
N LYS A 159 -11.89 16.51 -19.27
CA LYS A 159 -11.10 15.36 -18.76
C LYS A 159 -11.41 14.06 -19.51
N LEU A 160 -12.47 14.05 -20.29
CA LEU A 160 -12.80 12.98 -21.23
C LEU A 160 -12.20 13.34 -22.59
N ALA A 161 -10.86 13.32 -22.67
CA ALA A 161 -10.15 13.75 -23.88
C ALA A 161 -10.47 12.84 -25.06
N GLY A 162 -11.16 13.39 -26.09
CA GLY A 162 -11.12 12.98 -27.49
C GLY A 162 -11.50 11.53 -27.84
N GLY A 163 -12.15 10.78 -26.94
CA GLY A 163 -12.59 9.42 -27.20
C GLY A 163 -14.10 9.29 -27.38
N THR A 164 -14.54 8.22 -28.03
CA THR A 164 -15.95 7.81 -27.98
C THR A 164 -16.36 7.54 -26.53
N LEU A 165 -17.53 8.03 -26.13
CA LEU A 165 -18.12 7.66 -24.85
C LEU A 165 -18.25 6.13 -24.78
N PRO A 166 -18.05 5.50 -23.60
CA PRO A 166 -18.36 4.09 -23.42
C PRO A 166 -19.76 3.75 -23.95
N THR A 167 -19.92 2.60 -24.56
CA THR A 167 -21.15 2.19 -25.26
C THR A 167 -22.36 2.01 -24.34
N ASP A 168 -22.14 1.95 -23.05
CA ASP A 168 -23.16 1.78 -22.00
C ASP A 168 -23.59 3.09 -21.32
N ILE A 169 -23.08 4.24 -21.78
CA ILE A 169 -23.55 5.55 -21.26
C ILE A 169 -24.90 5.89 -21.85
N THR A 170 -25.90 6.03 -21.00
CA THR A 170 -27.20 6.58 -21.37
C THR A 170 -27.15 8.11 -21.28
N VAL A 171 -27.37 8.79 -22.39
CA VAL A 171 -27.53 10.25 -22.42
C VAL A 171 -29.02 10.58 -22.23
N ALA A 172 -29.38 11.19 -21.12
CA ALA A 172 -30.75 11.66 -20.90
C ALA A 172 -31.07 12.83 -21.86
N SER A 173 -32.33 12.96 -22.30
CA SER A 173 -32.75 14.01 -23.23
C SER A 173 -32.44 15.44 -22.70
N ALA A 174 -32.48 15.64 -21.38
CA ALA A 174 -32.11 16.91 -20.73
C ALA A 174 -30.62 17.28 -20.92
N ASN A 175 -29.77 16.33 -21.29
CA ASN A 175 -28.34 16.54 -21.55
C ASN A 175 -28.03 16.84 -23.02
N ILE A 176 -29.05 16.79 -23.88
CA ILE A 176 -28.94 17.15 -25.28
C ILE A 176 -29.41 18.59 -25.43
N VAL A 177 -28.48 19.48 -25.67
CA VAL A 177 -28.81 20.90 -25.90
C VAL A 177 -29.50 21.03 -27.24
N ASP A 178 -30.60 21.82 -27.28
CA ASP A 178 -31.32 22.06 -28.53
C ASP A 178 -30.39 22.50 -29.67
N LEU A 179 -30.62 21.97 -30.86
CA LEU A 179 -29.87 22.23 -32.08
C LEU A 179 -28.44 21.72 -32.09
N THR A 180 -28.03 20.90 -31.11
CA THR A 180 -26.68 20.30 -31.09
C THR A 180 -26.58 18.99 -31.85
N VAL A 181 -27.70 18.34 -32.18
CA VAL A 181 -27.73 17.14 -33.02
C VAL A 181 -27.90 17.59 -34.47
N ALA A 182 -26.81 17.58 -35.21
CA ALA A 182 -26.82 17.91 -36.64
C ALA A 182 -27.23 16.71 -37.52
N THR A 183 -27.62 16.97 -38.76
CA THR A 183 -27.97 15.88 -39.74
C THR A 183 -26.85 14.87 -39.89
N ALA A 184 -25.59 15.29 -39.82
CA ALA A 184 -24.43 14.40 -39.91
C ALA A 184 -24.28 13.46 -38.72
N ASP A 185 -24.90 13.79 -37.55
CA ASP A 185 -24.86 12.96 -36.34
C ASP A 185 -25.91 11.86 -36.40
N ILE A 186 -26.82 11.88 -37.34
CA ILE A 186 -27.86 10.89 -37.54
C ILE A 186 -27.49 10.06 -38.77
N ALA A 187 -27.15 8.78 -38.51
CA ALA A 187 -26.84 7.87 -39.64
C ALA A 187 -28.04 7.74 -40.61
N ALA A 188 -27.76 7.45 -41.86
CA ALA A 188 -28.82 7.15 -42.84
C ALA A 188 -29.72 6.03 -42.29
N ASP A 189 -31.03 6.18 -42.49
CA ASP A 189 -32.06 5.24 -42.02
C ASP A 189 -32.11 5.00 -40.49
N ALA A 190 -31.42 5.80 -39.70
CA ALA A 190 -31.47 5.69 -38.22
C ALA A 190 -32.83 6.06 -37.63
N VAL A 191 -33.62 6.92 -38.31
CA VAL A 191 -34.99 7.28 -37.92
C VAL A 191 -35.96 6.43 -38.75
N THR A 192 -36.51 5.41 -38.12
CA THR A 192 -37.50 4.50 -38.74
C THR A 192 -38.91 4.89 -38.30
N GLY A 193 -39.95 4.37 -38.99
CA GLY A 193 -41.34 4.60 -38.60
C GLY A 193 -41.70 4.23 -37.17
N ALA A 194 -41.00 3.20 -36.63
CA ALA A 194 -41.19 2.81 -35.19
C ALA A 194 -40.64 3.84 -34.20
N LYS A 195 -39.82 4.79 -34.64
CA LYS A 195 -39.24 5.85 -33.78
C LYS A 195 -39.96 7.19 -33.93
N ILE A 196 -40.93 7.25 -34.80
CA ILE A 196 -41.80 8.40 -35.00
C ILE A 196 -43.16 8.04 -34.38
N ALA A 197 -43.59 8.77 -33.36
CA ALA A 197 -44.91 8.52 -32.80
C ALA A 197 -46.00 8.82 -33.78
N ASP A 198 -47.12 8.07 -33.68
CA ASP A 198 -48.28 8.30 -34.54
C ASP A 198 -48.73 9.78 -34.45
N ASP A 199 -49.17 10.33 -35.62
CA ASP A 199 -49.57 11.73 -35.75
C ASP A 199 -48.49 12.78 -35.46
N SER A 200 -47.21 12.37 -35.28
CA SER A 200 -46.09 13.32 -35.05
C SER A 200 -45.66 14.06 -36.29
N ILE A 201 -46.01 13.55 -37.47
CA ILE A 201 -45.70 14.19 -38.77
C ILE A 201 -47.00 14.72 -39.37
N ASN A 202 -47.11 16.03 -39.48
CA ASN A 202 -48.25 16.71 -40.13
C ASN A 202 -47.83 17.48 -41.35
N SER A 203 -48.78 18.19 -41.98
CA SER A 203 -48.52 18.95 -43.23
C SER A 203 -47.42 19.99 -43.12
N GLU A 204 -47.16 20.54 -41.96
CA GLU A 204 -46.13 21.54 -41.72
C GLU A 204 -44.70 20.96 -41.83
N HIS A 205 -44.56 19.64 -41.72
CA HIS A 205 -43.27 18.93 -41.80
C HIS A 205 -42.89 18.56 -43.23
N TYR A 206 -43.78 18.77 -44.22
CA TYR A 206 -43.53 18.51 -45.63
C TYR A 206 -43.25 19.81 -46.35
N VAL A 207 -42.24 19.81 -47.22
CA VAL A 207 -42.04 20.92 -48.15
C VAL A 207 -43.15 20.87 -49.20
N ASP A 208 -43.73 22.01 -49.54
CA ASP A 208 -44.77 22.13 -50.52
C ASP A 208 -44.33 21.51 -51.89
N GLY A 209 -45.16 20.62 -52.42
CA GLY A 209 -44.86 19.86 -53.66
C GLY A 209 -43.99 18.62 -53.49
N SER A 210 -43.65 18.22 -52.27
CA SER A 210 -42.84 16.99 -52.00
C SER A 210 -43.66 15.70 -51.91
N ILE A 211 -45.00 15.76 -51.99
CA ILE A 211 -45.94 14.63 -51.97
C ILE A 211 -46.80 14.68 -53.19
#